data_0916a840add0dd5817bc946155524338
#
_entry.id   0916a840add0dd5817bc946155524338
#
_cell.length_a   1.000
_cell.length_b   1.000
_cell.length_c   1.000
_cell.angle_alpha   90.00
_cell.angle_beta   90.00
_cell.angle_gamma   90.00
#
_symmetry.space_group_name_H-M   'P 1'
#
loop_
_entity.id
_entity.type
_entity.pdbx_description
1 polymer ?
#
loop_
_entity_poly.entity_id
_entity_poly.type
_entity_poly.pdbx_seq_one_letter_code
_entity_poly.pdbx_strand_id
1 'polypeptide(L)'
;EKGFIEKEDFVRDKYNVRPTLFQDIPFEALDIDGDGKLTQRDFALQLAEYKREVFEAIERNDDTWLRENYPVQITSKWCKEHFALPNVSAMLSRLSVPIYIFQGEDDANVPTTEIHHIHDDFHRAGKSNLRIFTFPKHDHDLNYLHYIFNGMLSEGLHCVFDVAQACCHSQGNGEHQ
;
A
#
# COMPACT_ATOMS: atom_id res chain seq x y z
N GLU A 1 -1.97 24.08 13.31
CA GLU A 1 -1.38 23.78 11.99
C GLU A 1 -2.20 24.52 10.92
N LYS A 2 -1.52 25.21 9.97
CA LYS A 2 -2.19 26.07 8.98
C LYS A 2 -2.95 25.27 7.91
N GLY A 3 -2.66 23.99 7.73
CA GLY A 3 -3.26 23.11 6.70
C GLY A 3 -2.77 23.40 5.27
N PHE A 4 -1.80 24.28 5.09
CA PHE A 4 -1.18 24.61 3.80
C PHE A 4 0.29 25.05 4.00
N ILE A 5 1.06 25.02 2.91
CA ILE A 5 2.46 25.47 2.85
C ILE A 5 2.51 26.68 1.91
N GLU A 6 3.03 27.80 2.40
CA GLU A 6 3.28 28.99 1.58
C GLU A 6 4.63 28.85 0.84
N LYS A 7 4.81 29.59 -0.25
CA LYS A 7 6.02 29.52 -1.07
C LYS A 7 7.29 29.81 -0.26
N GLU A 8 7.23 30.78 0.65
CA GLU A 8 8.36 31.15 1.53
C GLU A 8 8.74 30.01 2.46
N ASP A 9 7.74 29.31 3.03
CA ASP A 9 7.95 28.15 3.89
C ASP A 9 8.53 26.97 3.07
N PHE A 10 8.01 26.73 1.89
CA PHE A 10 8.49 25.67 0.98
C PHE A 10 9.96 25.89 0.59
N VAL A 11 10.33 27.12 0.20
CA VAL A 11 11.71 27.45 -0.20
C VAL A 11 12.66 27.33 0.99
N ARG A 12 12.25 27.83 2.17
CA ARG A 12 13.06 27.76 3.39
C ARG A 12 13.31 26.32 3.84
N ASP A 13 12.28 25.49 3.83
CA ASP A 13 12.33 24.14 4.40
C ASP A 13 12.48 23.03 3.36
N LYS A 14 12.62 23.39 2.08
CA LYS A 14 12.77 22.47 0.95
C LYS A 14 13.81 21.38 1.20
N TYR A 15 14.92 21.72 1.83
CA TYR A 15 16.01 20.80 2.12
C TYR A 15 15.83 19.99 3.40
N ASN A 16 15.01 20.46 4.33
CA ASN A 16 14.81 19.82 5.63
C ASN A 16 13.63 18.85 5.65
N VAL A 17 12.56 19.16 4.89
CA VAL A 17 11.32 18.40 4.95
C VAL A 17 11.38 17.11 4.12
N ARG A 18 11.93 17.14 2.90
CA ARG A 18 12.13 15.94 2.06
C ARG A 18 13.19 16.19 0.99
N PRO A 19 14.46 16.13 1.32
CA PRO A 19 15.52 16.52 0.38
C PRO A 19 15.53 15.71 -0.92
N THR A 20 15.05 14.47 -0.91
CA THR A 20 15.13 13.56 -2.07
C THR A 20 13.92 13.63 -3.00
N LEU A 21 12.75 14.06 -2.54
CA LEU A 21 11.51 14.03 -3.33
C LEU A 21 11.18 15.33 -4.04
N PHE A 22 11.63 16.49 -3.51
CA PHE A 22 11.21 17.82 -3.99
C PHE A 22 12.37 18.74 -4.34
N GLN A 23 13.62 18.25 -4.35
CA GLN A 23 14.82 19.10 -4.56
C GLN A 23 14.77 19.93 -5.83
N ASP A 24 14.27 19.35 -6.92
CA ASP A 24 14.30 19.94 -8.23
C ASP A 24 12.92 20.38 -8.76
N ILE A 25 11.87 20.26 -7.91
CA ILE A 25 10.52 20.63 -8.32
C ILE A 25 10.25 22.07 -7.82
N PRO A 26 9.98 23.04 -8.69
CA PRO A 26 9.63 24.39 -8.31
C PRO A 26 8.25 24.41 -7.62
N PHE A 27 8.03 25.40 -6.73
CA PHE A 27 6.76 25.57 -6.03
C PHE A 27 5.58 25.64 -7.01
N GLU A 28 5.74 26.39 -8.08
CA GLU A 28 4.72 26.63 -9.12
C GLU A 28 4.31 25.37 -9.89
N ALA A 29 5.16 24.34 -9.90
CA ALA A 29 4.81 23.06 -10.51
C ALA A 29 3.99 22.19 -9.57
N LEU A 30 3.96 22.50 -8.28
CA LEU A 30 3.16 21.81 -7.26
C LEU A 30 1.85 22.54 -6.94
N ASP A 31 1.83 23.87 -7.10
CA ASP A 31 0.66 24.74 -6.96
C ASP A 31 -0.20 24.64 -8.21
N ILE A 32 -0.98 23.58 -8.32
CA ILE A 32 -1.73 23.22 -9.53
C ILE A 32 -2.90 24.16 -9.79
N ASP A 33 -3.54 24.67 -8.73
CA ASP A 33 -4.67 25.59 -8.89
C ASP A 33 -4.24 27.07 -8.90
N GLY A 34 -2.94 27.34 -8.68
CA GLY A 34 -2.32 28.66 -8.81
C GLY A 34 -2.75 29.64 -7.72
N ASP A 35 -3.19 29.16 -6.55
CA ASP A 35 -3.65 30.01 -5.45
C ASP A 35 -2.51 30.54 -4.55
N GLY A 36 -1.27 30.11 -4.81
CA GLY A 36 -0.06 30.50 -4.06
C GLY A 36 0.16 29.71 -2.79
N LYS A 37 -0.53 28.58 -2.61
CA LYS A 37 -0.43 27.69 -1.46
C LYS A 37 -0.38 26.25 -1.91
N LEU A 38 0.44 25.42 -1.26
CA LEU A 38 0.35 23.98 -1.43
C LEU A 38 -0.60 23.41 -0.38
N THR A 39 -1.66 22.79 -0.85
CA THR A 39 -2.70 22.16 -0.06
C THR A 39 -2.85 20.69 -0.42
N GLN A 40 -3.62 19.96 0.33
CA GLN A 40 -3.97 18.59 -0.03
C GLN A 40 -4.70 18.52 -1.38
N ARG A 41 -5.37 19.61 -1.80
CA ARG A 41 -6.05 19.70 -3.08
C ARG A 41 -5.07 19.68 -4.26
N ASP A 42 -3.94 20.39 -4.19
CA ASP A 42 -2.93 20.38 -5.24
C ASP A 42 -2.37 18.98 -5.47
N PHE A 43 -2.03 18.28 -4.40
CA PHE A 43 -1.59 16.89 -4.49
C PHE A 43 -2.66 15.96 -5.05
N ALA A 44 -3.92 16.18 -4.71
CA ALA A 44 -5.02 15.39 -5.26
C ALA A 44 -5.21 15.64 -6.77
N LEU A 45 -5.10 16.89 -7.22
CA LEU A 45 -5.18 17.25 -8.64
C LEU A 45 -4.00 16.66 -9.43
N GLN A 46 -2.78 16.78 -8.92
CA GLN A 46 -1.59 16.22 -9.53
C GLN A 46 -1.69 14.69 -9.65
N LEU A 47 -2.15 14.03 -8.60
CA LEU A 47 -2.34 12.58 -8.61
C LEU A 47 -3.43 12.16 -9.62
N ALA A 48 -4.51 12.93 -9.73
CA ALA A 48 -5.58 12.65 -10.69
C ALA A 48 -5.08 12.76 -12.13
N GLU A 49 -4.27 13.78 -12.44
CA GLU A 49 -3.66 13.96 -13.77
C GLU A 49 -2.68 12.83 -14.08
N TYR A 50 -1.78 12.52 -13.17
CA TYR A 50 -0.85 11.40 -13.32
C TYR A 50 -1.57 10.07 -13.55
N LYS A 51 -2.63 9.77 -12.78
CA LYS A 51 -3.46 8.59 -13.01
C LYS A 51 -4.06 8.57 -14.41
N ARG A 52 -4.57 9.69 -14.90
CA ARG A 52 -5.11 9.81 -16.25
C ARG A 52 -4.05 9.46 -17.31
N GLU A 53 -2.85 10.01 -17.20
CA GLU A 53 -1.74 9.73 -18.12
C GLU A 53 -1.32 8.26 -18.11
N VAL A 54 -1.24 7.65 -16.92
CA VAL A 54 -0.95 6.20 -16.77
C VAL A 54 -2.01 5.37 -17.49
N PHE A 55 -3.30 5.64 -17.25
CA PHE A 55 -4.37 4.89 -17.93
C PHE A 55 -4.36 5.09 -19.44
N GLU A 56 -4.12 6.30 -19.93
CA GLU A 56 -3.99 6.57 -21.36
C GLU A 56 -2.79 5.82 -21.98
N ALA A 57 -1.66 5.75 -21.28
CA ALA A 57 -0.50 4.96 -21.72
C ALA A 57 -0.81 3.47 -21.79
N ILE A 58 -1.50 2.92 -20.77
CA ILE A 58 -1.95 1.53 -20.77
C ILE A 58 -2.86 1.25 -21.96
N GLU A 59 -3.85 2.11 -22.22
CA GLU A 59 -4.80 1.92 -23.33
C GLU A 59 -4.10 1.94 -24.69
N ARG A 60 -3.14 2.85 -24.90
CA ARG A 60 -2.34 2.96 -26.14
C ARG A 60 -1.27 1.88 -26.27
N ASN A 61 -1.04 1.03 -25.26
CA ASN A 61 0.08 0.08 -25.18
C ASN A 61 1.44 0.79 -25.23
N ASP A 62 1.57 1.92 -24.59
CA ASP A 62 2.79 2.73 -24.57
C ASP A 62 3.71 2.25 -23.44
N ASP A 63 4.32 1.08 -23.63
CA ASP A 63 5.24 0.48 -22.66
C ASP A 63 6.53 1.31 -22.49
N THR A 64 6.86 2.18 -23.44
CA THR A 64 8.01 3.10 -23.33
C THR A 64 7.69 4.17 -22.30
N TRP A 65 6.55 4.82 -22.44
CA TRP A 65 6.10 5.82 -21.48
C TRP A 65 5.96 5.23 -20.06
N LEU A 66 5.36 4.04 -19.94
CA LEU A 66 5.23 3.35 -18.64
C LEU A 66 6.58 3.08 -17.98
N ARG A 67 7.57 2.65 -18.74
CA ARG A 67 8.93 2.40 -18.24
C ARG A 67 9.62 3.66 -17.73
N GLU A 68 9.39 4.79 -18.37
CA GLU A 68 10.03 6.06 -18.07
C GLU A 68 9.34 6.82 -16.93
N ASN A 69 8.02 6.66 -16.79
CA ASN A 69 7.21 7.50 -15.90
C ASN A 69 6.52 6.73 -14.75
N TYR A 70 6.48 5.40 -14.77
CA TYR A 70 5.89 4.62 -13.69
C TYR A 70 6.98 4.09 -12.73
N PRO A 71 6.77 4.14 -11.39
CA PRO A 71 7.83 3.86 -10.42
C PRO A 71 8.32 2.41 -10.42
N VAL A 72 7.57 1.48 -11.01
CA VAL A 72 7.95 0.08 -11.15
C VAL A 72 7.89 -0.38 -12.60
N GLN A 73 8.72 -1.37 -12.94
CA GLN A 73 8.78 -1.92 -14.30
C GLN A 73 7.55 -2.78 -14.58
N ILE A 74 6.54 -2.20 -15.21
CA ILE A 74 5.32 -2.88 -15.65
C ILE A 74 5.08 -2.68 -17.14
N THR A 75 4.21 -3.51 -17.73
CA THR A 75 3.77 -3.37 -19.13
C THR A 75 2.28 -3.10 -19.19
N SER A 76 1.83 -2.48 -20.26
CA SER A 76 0.40 -2.28 -20.55
C SER A 76 -0.38 -3.60 -20.57
N LYS A 77 0.23 -4.66 -21.09
CA LYS A 77 -0.35 -6.00 -21.06
C LYS A 77 -0.57 -6.49 -19.63
N TRP A 78 0.46 -6.39 -18.77
CA TRP A 78 0.35 -6.79 -17.37
C TRP A 78 -0.76 -6.01 -16.65
N CYS A 79 -0.83 -4.68 -16.86
CA CYS A 79 -1.87 -3.85 -16.26
C CYS A 79 -3.27 -4.29 -16.69
N LYS A 80 -3.50 -4.51 -17.99
CA LYS A 80 -4.80 -4.94 -18.51
C LYS A 80 -5.21 -6.31 -17.96
N GLU A 81 -4.29 -7.26 -17.90
CA GLU A 81 -4.54 -8.56 -17.30
C GLU A 81 -4.81 -8.47 -15.80
N HIS A 82 -4.04 -7.65 -15.08
CA HIS A 82 -4.20 -7.44 -13.65
C HIS A 82 -5.54 -6.78 -13.31
N PHE A 83 -5.92 -5.73 -14.02
CA PHE A 83 -7.19 -5.02 -13.80
C PHE A 83 -8.44 -5.84 -14.20
N ALA A 84 -8.25 -6.87 -15.04
CA ALA A 84 -9.32 -7.81 -15.38
C ALA A 84 -9.55 -8.88 -14.29
N LEU A 85 -8.64 -9.02 -13.33
CA LEU A 85 -8.82 -9.97 -12.23
C LEU A 85 -9.96 -9.52 -11.30
N PRO A 86 -10.69 -10.47 -10.70
CA PRO A 86 -11.58 -10.14 -9.59
C PRO A 86 -10.79 -9.49 -8.45
N ASN A 87 -11.47 -8.70 -7.63
CA ASN A 87 -10.81 -8.14 -6.45
C ASN A 87 -10.32 -9.23 -5.49
N VAL A 88 -9.35 -8.89 -4.66
CA VAL A 88 -8.68 -9.83 -3.74
C VAL A 88 -9.68 -10.52 -2.82
N SER A 89 -10.65 -9.78 -2.27
CA SER A 89 -11.70 -10.31 -1.41
C SER A 89 -12.52 -11.40 -2.10
N ALA A 90 -12.94 -11.16 -3.35
CA ALA A 90 -13.70 -12.13 -4.12
C ALA A 90 -12.88 -13.39 -4.48
N MET A 91 -11.56 -13.27 -4.65
CA MET A 91 -10.68 -14.41 -4.85
C MET A 91 -10.46 -15.20 -3.57
N LEU A 92 -10.12 -14.53 -2.48
CA LEU A 92 -9.86 -15.16 -1.18
C LEU A 92 -11.10 -15.88 -0.64
N SER A 93 -12.29 -15.32 -0.81
CA SER A 93 -13.55 -15.93 -0.32
C SER A 93 -13.91 -17.26 -1.01
N ARG A 94 -13.28 -17.61 -2.14
CA ARG A 94 -13.43 -18.91 -2.81
C ARG A 94 -12.58 -20.01 -2.18
N LEU A 95 -11.56 -19.63 -1.39
CA LEU A 95 -10.67 -20.60 -0.76
C LEU A 95 -11.35 -21.25 0.45
N SER A 96 -10.97 -22.51 0.69
CA SER A 96 -11.43 -23.28 1.87
C SER A 96 -10.33 -23.44 2.92
N VAL A 97 -9.10 -23.05 2.60
CA VAL A 97 -7.97 -23.09 3.55
C VAL A 97 -8.08 -21.96 4.56
N PRO A 98 -7.52 -22.10 5.76
CA PRO A 98 -7.38 -20.99 6.71
C PRO A 98 -6.57 -19.85 6.07
N ILE A 99 -7.04 -18.63 6.26
CA ILE A 99 -6.41 -17.41 5.75
C ILE A 99 -6.10 -16.52 6.96
N TYR A 100 -4.86 -16.05 7.02
CA TYR A 100 -4.37 -15.17 8.07
C TYR A 100 -3.85 -13.88 7.42
N ILE A 101 -4.36 -12.74 7.85
CA ILE A 101 -3.90 -11.41 7.43
C ILE A 101 -3.25 -10.73 8.63
N PHE A 102 -2.06 -10.20 8.43
CA PHE A 102 -1.30 -9.44 9.42
C PHE A 102 -1.11 -8.03 8.88
N GLN A 103 -1.64 -7.03 9.58
CA GLN A 103 -1.72 -5.65 9.10
C GLN A 103 -1.13 -4.67 10.12
N GLY A 104 -0.17 -3.87 9.69
CA GLY A 104 0.27 -2.70 10.43
C GLY A 104 -0.77 -1.58 10.37
N GLU A 105 -1.06 -0.92 11.49
CA GLU A 105 -2.04 0.17 11.52
C GLU A 105 -1.49 1.47 10.92
N ASP A 106 -0.15 1.62 10.87
CA ASP A 106 0.56 2.73 10.22
C ASP A 106 1.01 2.38 8.79
N ASP A 107 0.42 1.34 8.17
CA ASP A 107 0.70 0.94 6.79
C ASP A 107 0.24 2.05 5.82
N ALA A 108 1.21 2.71 5.19
CA ALA A 108 0.96 3.75 4.20
C ALA A 108 0.61 3.21 2.80
N ASN A 109 0.86 1.91 2.55
CA ASN A 109 0.60 1.28 1.25
C ASN A 109 -0.80 0.69 1.16
N VAL A 110 -1.26 0.05 2.25
CA VAL A 110 -2.58 -0.58 2.33
C VAL A 110 -3.30 -0.06 3.58
N PRO A 111 -4.27 0.83 3.41
CA PRO A 111 -5.05 1.34 4.53
C PRO A 111 -5.82 0.24 5.26
N THR A 112 -5.94 0.35 6.58
CA THR A 112 -6.69 -0.61 7.42
C THR A 112 -8.17 -0.73 7.00
N THR A 113 -8.74 0.28 6.35
CA THR A 113 -10.09 0.22 5.78
C THR A 113 -10.27 -0.90 4.77
N GLU A 114 -9.24 -1.24 3.98
CA GLU A 114 -9.29 -2.35 3.02
C GLU A 114 -9.44 -3.70 3.73
N ILE A 115 -8.81 -3.86 4.87
CA ILE A 115 -8.92 -5.09 5.70
C ILE A 115 -10.33 -5.24 6.26
N HIS A 116 -10.97 -4.15 6.66
CA HIS A 116 -12.38 -4.17 7.08
C HIS A 116 -13.31 -4.57 5.94
N HIS A 117 -13.07 -4.09 4.71
CA HIS A 117 -13.83 -4.52 3.54
C HIS A 117 -13.71 -6.02 3.27
N ILE A 118 -12.48 -6.57 3.36
CA ILE A 118 -12.26 -8.02 3.22
C ILE A 118 -13.01 -8.80 4.30
N HIS A 119 -12.94 -8.36 5.55
CA HIS A 119 -13.66 -8.99 6.66
C HIS A 119 -15.17 -9.02 6.41
N ASP A 120 -15.75 -7.90 6.01
CA ASP A 120 -17.19 -7.78 5.74
C ASP A 120 -17.64 -8.65 4.55
N ASP A 121 -16.80 -8.77 3.53
CA ASP A 121 -17.05 -9.65 2.39
C ASP A 121 -17.07 -11.13 2.82
N PHE A 122 -16.14 -11.55 3.65
CA PHE A 122 -16.12 -12.92 4.21
C PHE A 122 -17.35 -13.19 5.07
N HIS A 123 -17.73 -12.24 5.92
CA HIS A 123 -18.93 -12.35 6.75
C HIS A 123 -20.20 -12.46 5.89
N ARG A 124 -20.34 -11.61 4.87
CA ARG A 124 -21.46 -11.67 3.92
C ARG A 124 -21.51 -12.97 3.13
N ALA A 125 -20.36 -13.56 2.84
CA ALA A 125 -20.24 -14.85 2.17
C ALA A 125 -20.45 -16.06 3.13
N GLY A 126 -20.70 -15.84 4.41
CA GLY A 126 -20.84 -16.89 5.43
C GLY A 126 -19.55 -17.68 5.67
N LYS A 127 -18.39 -17.09 5.41
CA LYS A 127 -17.07 -17.71 5.57
C LYS A 127 -16.50 -17.43 6.95
N SER A 128 -15.86 -18.44 7.55
CA SER A 128 -15.24 -18.34 8.88
C SER A 128 -13.75 -18.71 8.90
N ASN A 129 -13.16 -18.89 7.71
CA ASN A 129 -11.77 -19.31 7.56
C ASN A 129 -10.78 -18.13 7.47
N LEU A 130 -11.21 -16.89 7.72
CA LEU A 130 -10.36 -15.70 7.79
C LEU A 130 -10.09 -15.31 9.24
N ARG A 131 -8.83 -15.00 9.53
CA ARG A 131 -8.38 -14.36 10.77
C ARG A 131 -7.52 -13.15 10.44
N ILE A 132 -7.77 -12.04 11.13
CA ILE A 132 -7.05 -10.78 10.93
C ILE A 132 -6.38 -10.40 12.25
N PHE A 133 -5.13 -9.99 12.15
CA PHE A 133 -4.31 -9.46 13.25
C PHE A 133 -3.86 -8.06 12.86
N THR A 134 -4.15 -7.07 13.69
CA THR A 134 -3.69 -5.69 13.48
C THR A 134 -2.68 -5.30 14.55
N PHE A 135 -1.70 -4.50 14.19
CA PHE A 135 -0.58 -4.11 15.05
C PHE A 135 -0.42 -2.61 15.07
N PRO A 136 -0.71 -1.93 16.18
CA PRO A 136 -0.48 -0.50 16.33
C PRO A 136 0.98 -0.15 16.08
N LYS A 137 1.24 0.99 15.43
CA LYS A 137 2.59 1.50 15.14
C LYS A 137 3.48 0.57 14.30
N HIS A 138 2.88 -0.33 13.54
CA HIS A 138 3.57 -1.14 12.56
C HIS A 138 3.27 -0.64 11.15
N ASP A 139 4.31 -0.61 10.32
CA ASP A 139 4.25 -0.27 8.90
C ASP A 139 3.84 -1.47 8.03
N HIS A 140 3.96 -1.32 6.69
CA HIS A 140 3.64 -2.35 5.70
C HIS A 140 4.40 -3.65 5.90
N ASP A 141 5.66 -3.57 6.32
CA ASP A 141 6.55 -4.71 6.52
C ASP A 141 6.57 -5.20 7.99
N LEU A 142 5.59 -4.80 8.78
CA LEU A 142 5.48 -5.09 10.21
C LEU A 142 6.76 -4.68 10.97
N ASN A 143 7.33 -3.54 10.62
CA ASN A 143 8.56 -3.00 11.18
C ASN A 143 9.79 -3.93 10.99
N TYR A 144 9.87 -4.61 9.85
CA TYR A 144 10.98 -5.54 9.54
C TYR A 144 12.35 -4.86 9.63
N LEU A 145 12.45 -3.57 9.32
CA LEU A 145 13.70 -2.82 9.44
C LEU A 145 14.24 -2.79 10.88
N HIS A 146 13.40 -2.87 11.90
CA HIS A 146 13.86 -3.00 13.28
C HIS A 146 14.68 -4.28 13.50
N TYR A 147 14.28 -5.38 12.86
CA TYR A 147 15.08 -6.60 12.90
C TYR A 147 16.44 -6.43 12.22
N ILE A 148 16.47 -5.79 11.06
CA ILE A 148 17.72 -5.53 10.33
C ILE A 148 18.70 -4.70 11.17
N PHE A 149 18.24 -3.65 11.84
CA PHE A 149 19.10 -2.73 12.56
C PHE A 149 19.39 -3.16 14.01
N ASN A 150 18.47 -3.83 14.68
CA ASN A 150 18.53 -4.10 16.12
C ASN A 150 18.57 -5.60 16.45
N GLY A 151 18.40 -6.48 15.47
CA GLY A 151 18.35 -7.93 15.68
C GLY A 151 17.11 -8.43 16.45
N MET A 152 16.09 -7.57 16.63
CA MET A 152 14.88 -7.89 17.37
C MET A 152 13.67 -7.92 16.43
N LEU A 153 12.93 -9.02 16.46
CA LEU A 153 11.65 -9.11 15.76
C LEU A 153 10.63 -8.19 16.43
N SER A 154 9.80 -7.55 15.61
CA SER A 154 8.61 -6.82 16.07
C SER A 154 7.54 -7.78 16.59
N GLU A 155 6.55 -7.26 17.32
CA GLU A 155 5.38 -8.01 17.77
C GLU A 155 4.62 -8.65 16.59
N GLY A 156 4.45 -7.88 15.49
CA GLY A 156 3.78 -8.37 14.28
C GLY A 156 4.51 -9.55 13.66
N LEU A 157 5.85 -9.47 13.51
CA LEU A 157 6.65 -10.57 12.97
C LEU A 157 6.66 -11.79 13.89
N HIS A 158 6.73 -11.61 15.20
CA HIS A 158 6.60 -12.72 16.15
C HIS A 158 5.25 -13.45 15.95
N CYS A 159 4.15 -12.72 15.86
CA CYS A 159 2.83 -13.30 15.63
C CYS A 159 2.75 -14.07 14.30
N VAL A 160 3.37 -13.56 13.21
CA VAL A 160 3.45 -14.28 11.93
C VAL A 160 4.13 -15.64 12.10
N PHE A 161 5.29 -15.68 12.78
CA PHE A 161 6.02 -16.92 13.00
C PHE A 161 5.29 -17.90 13.91
N ASP A 162 4.66 -17.41 14.97
CA ASP A 162 3.88 -18.24 15.91
C ASP A 162 2.68 -18.91 15.20
N VAL A 163 1.95 -18.15 14.39
CA VAL A 163 0.84 -18.70 13.58
C VAL A 163 1.34 -19.70 12.56
N ALA A 164 2.44 -19.41 11.86
CA ALA A 164 3.03 -20.32 10.88
C ALA A 164 3.46 -21.65 11.55
N GLN A 165 4.11 -21.57 12.72
CA GLN A 165 4.52 -22.74 13.49
C GLN A 165 3.31 -23.57 13.94
N ALA A 166 2.26 -22.93 14.46
CA ALA A 166 1.03 -23.61 14.87
C ALA A 166 0.34 -24.32 13.70
N CYS A 167 0.34 -23.72 12.51
CA CYS A 167 -0.19 -24.35 11.30
C CYS A 167 0.61 -25.58 10.89
N CYS A 168 1.95 -25.56 10.98
CA CYS A 168 2.78 -26.72 10.68
C CYS A 168 2.56 -27.89 11.64
N HIS A 169 2.40 -27.61 12.94
CA HIS A 169 2.17 -28.66 13.94
C HIS A 169 0.80 -29.33 13.84
N SER A 170 -0.22 -28.60 13.39
CA SER A 170 -1.55 -29.15 13.22
C SER A 170 -1.67 -30.13 12.04
N GLN A 171 -0.78 -30.04 11.06
CA GLN A 171 -0.74 -30.98 9.93
C GLN A 171 0.01 -32.27 10.23
N GLY A 172 0.96 -32.25 11.18
CA GLY A 172 1.76 -33.44 11.56
C GLY A 172 1.00 -34.50 12.39
N ASN A 173 -0.13 -34.14 12.99
CA ASN A 173 -0.89 -35.08 13.84
C ASN A 173 -2.01 -35.83 13.09
N GLY A 174 -2.14 -35.66 11.77
CA GLY A 174 -3.18 -36.27 10.95
C GLY A 174 -2.77 -37.56 10.21
N GLU A 175 -1.50 -37.97 10.24
CA GLU A 175 -1.01 -39.13 9.45
C GLU A 175 -0.79 -40.42 10.25
N HIS A 176 -1.26 -40.48 11.52
CA HIS A 176 -1.16 -41.72 12.31
C HIS A 176 -2.52 -42.08 12.93
N GLN A 177 -3.53 -42.39 12.11
CA GLN A 177 -4.64 -43.24 12.50
C GLN A 177 -5.09 -44.12 11.33
#